data_c948a32a2cb5804b1e801cadf2c2da1d
#
_entry.id   c948a32a2cb5804b1e801cadf2c2da1d
#
_cell.length_a   1.000
_cell.length_b   1.000
_cell.length_c   1.000
_cell.angle_alpha   90.00
_cell.angle_beta   90.00
_cell.angle_gamma   90.00
#
_symmetry.space_group_name_H-M   'P 1'
#
loop_
_entity.id
_entity.type
_entity.pdbx_description
1 polymer ?
#
loop_
_entity_poly.entity_id
_entity_poly.type
_entity_poly.pdbx_seq_one_letter_code
_entity_poly.pdbx_strand_id
1 'polypeptide(L)'
;MKEYSEDEFLLLSGIQHFCFCRRQWALIHIEQQWQENLQTTEGNIVHKYCHDENLYEKRKDLIITRGMKVFSRKLGVTGACDVVELHRSIDGAVIAGQTGAWQPCPVEYKKGKCKSIDADRLQLCCQAMCLEAVSYTHLTLPTICS
;
A
#
# COMPACT_ATOMS: atom_id res chain seq x y z
N MET A 1 21.94 -6.45 9.78
CA MET A 1 20.67 -7.10 9.38
C MET A 1 20.77 -7.35 7.89
N LYS A 2 20.38 -8.55 7.38
CA LYS A 2 20.42 -8.84 5.93
C LYS A 2 19.45 -7.92 5.18
N GLU A 3 19.90 -7.30 4.12
CA GLU A 3 19.06 -6.59 3.17
C GLU A 3 18.84 -7.48 1.94
N TYR A 4 17.65 -7.42 1.39
CA TYR A 4 17.27 -8.15 0.18
C TYR A 4 17.60 -7.31 -1.07
N SER A 5 18.05 -7.96 -2.13
CA SER A 5 18.18 -7.34 -3.45
C SER A 5 16.81 -7.22 -4.14
N GLU A 6 16.71 -6.37 -5.16
CA GLU A 6 15.42 -6.08 -5.80
C GLU A 6 14.80 -7.28 -6.52
N ASP A 7 15.63 -8.20 -6.99
CA ASP A 7 15.21 -9.47 -7.61
C ASP A 7 14.64 -10.49 -6.59
N GLU A 8 14.93 -10.29 -5.30
CA GLU A 8 14.39 -11.11 -4.20
C GLU A 8 13.06 -10.54 -3.65
N PHE A 9 12.59 -9.38 -4.12
CA PHE A 9 11.41 -8.74 -3.55
C PHE A 9 10.12 -9.49 -3.87
N LEU A 10 9.30 -9.69 -2.84
CA LEU A 10 7.94 -10.18 -2.96
C LEU A 10 6.94 -9.04 -3.13
N LEU A 11 5.85 -9.29 -3.85
CA LEU A 11 4.79 -8.31 -4.01
C LEU A 11 3.98 -8.15 -2.71
N LEU A 12 3.73 -6.91 -2.31
CA LEU A 12 2.88 -6.58 -1.14
C LEU A 12 1.50 -7.22 -1.22
N SER A 13 0.86 -7.25 -2.40
CA SER A 13 -0.41 -7.95 -2.63
C SER A 13 -0.35 -9.44 -2.32
N GLY A 14 0.84 -10.04 -2.41
CA GLY A 14 1.07 -11.44 -2.06
C GLY A 14 0.79 -11.73 -0.59
N ILE A 15 0.98 -10.78 0.31
CA ILE A 15 0.69 -10.92 1.74
C ILE A 15 -0.80 -11.20 1.94
N GLN A 16 -1.65 -10.37 1.33
CA GLN A 16 -3.10 -10.53 1.40
C GLN A 16 -3.55 -11.86 0.78
N HIS A 17 -3.05 -12.21 -0.40
CA HIS A 17 -3.39 -13.46 -1.08
C HIS A 17 -2.98 -14.68 -0.24
N PHE A 18 -1.79 -14.65 0.37
CA PHE A 18 -1.30 -15.73 1.23
C PHE A 18 -2.15 -15.92 2.49
N CYS A 19 -2.49 -14.83 3.16
CA CYS A 19 -3.33 -14.85 4.35
C CYS A 19 -4.77 -15.30 4.04
N PHE A 20 -5.27 -14.94 2.86
CA PHE A 20 -6.60 -15.34 2.41
C PHE A 20 -6.63 -16.84 2.02
N CYS A 21 -5.72 -17.26 1.14
CA CYS A 21 -5.62 -18.65 0.69
C CYS A 21 -4.23 -18.95 0.14
N ARG A 22 -3.47 -19.81 0.82
CA ARG A 22 -2.11 -20.21 0.40
C ARG A 22 -2.07 -20.81 -0.99
N ARG A 23 -3.10 -21.60 -1.37
CA ARG A 23 -3.21 -22.18 -2.72
C ARG A 23 -3.41 -21.09 -3.78
N GLN A 24 -4.27 -20.13 -3.53
CA GLN A 24 -4.46 -18.98 -4.41
C GLN A 24 -3.15 -18.20 -4.59
N TRP A 25 -2.44 -17.97 -3.49
CA TRP A 25 -1.13 -17.32 -3.54
C TRP A 25 -0.14 -18.08 -4.43
N ALA A 26 -0.05 -19.40 -4.28
CA ALA A 26 0.85 -20.22 -5.10
C ALA A 26 0.47 -20.18 -6.59
N LEU A 27 -0.81 -20.29 -6.92
CA LEU A 27 -1.30 -20.18 -8.30
C LEU A 27 -0.96 -18.84 -8.94
N ILE A 28 -1.10 -17.73 -8.20
CA ILE A 28 -0.86 -16.38 -8.71
C ILE A 28 0.64 -16.07 -8.80
N HIS A 29 1.38 -16.32 -7.71
CA HIS A 29 2.75 -15.81 -7.55
C HIS A 29 3.85 -16.81 -7.94
N ILE A 30 3.57 -18.11 -7.91
CA ILE A 30 4.52 -19.15 -8.33
C ILE A 30 4.18 -19.68 -9.72
N GLU A 31 2.94 -20.14 -9.92
CA GLU A 31 2.51 -20.77 -11.16
C GLU A 31 2.07 -19.76 -12.24
N GLN A 32 1.89 -18.49 -11.84
CA GLN A 32 1.46 -17.38 -12.70
C GLN A 32 0.15 -17.66 -13.46
N GLN A 33 -0.72 -18.47 -12.86
CA GLN A 33 -2.04 -18.80 -13.38
C GLN A 33 -3.07 -17.86 -12.78
N TRP A 34 -3.55 -16.90 -13.58
CA TRP A 34 -4.59 -15.97 -13.18
C TRP A 34 -5.74 -15.99 -14.17
N GLN A 35 -6.97 -16.15 -13.67
CA GLN A 35 -8.19 -15.94 -14.42
C GLN A 35 -9.02 -14.85 -13.77
N GLU A 36 -9.38 -13.85 -14.56
CA GLU A 36 -10.30 -12.80 -14.11
C GLU A 36 -11.72 -13.35 -13.97
N ASN A 37 -12.40 -12.91 -12.91
CA ASN A 37 -13.84 -13.13 -12.73
C ASN A 37 -14.53 -11.78 -12.55
N LEU A 38 -15.86 -11.75 -12.52
CA LEU A 38 -16.64 -10.51 -12.39
C LEU A 38 -16.25 -9.67 -11.18
N GLN A 39 -15.99 -10.31 -10.02
CA GLN A 39 -15.60 -9.62 -8.80
C GLN A 39 -14.20 -9.01 -8.89
N THR A 40 -13.26 -9.69 -9.54
CA THR A 40 -11.91 -9.15 -9.78
C THR A 40 -11.93 -8.01 -10.79
N THR A 41 -12.78 -8.09 -11.82
CA THR A 41 -12.95 -7.02 -12.81
C THR A 41 -13.52 -5.75 -12.16
N GLU A 42 -14.53 -5.87 -11.31
CA GLU A 42 -15.09 -4.74 -10.56
C GLU A 42 -14.08 -4.15 -9.57
N GLY A 43 -13.28 -4.98 -8.89
CA GLY A 43 -12.17 -4.56 -8.05
C GLY A 43 -11.11 -3.78 -8.85
N ASN A 44 -10.75 -4.25 -10.03
CA ASN A 44 -9.80 -3.59 -10.93
C ASN A 44 -10.26 -2.20 -11.37
N ILE A 45 -11.56 -1.97 -11.56
CA ILE A 45 -12.10 -0.64 -11.89
C ILE A 45 -11.86 0.33 -10.72
N VAL A 46 -12.16 -0.07 -9.49
CA VAL A 46 -11.90 0.75 -8.30
C VAL A 46 -10.40 1.03 -8.15
N HIS A 47 -9.55 0.01 -8.29
CA HIS A 47 -8.11 0.16 -8.27
C HIS A 47 -7.58 1.09 -9.37
N LYS A 48 -8.15 1.05 -10.57
CA LYS A 48 -7.73 1.93 -11.66
C LYS A 48 -7.92 3.41 -11.30
N TYR A 49 -9.01 3.77 -10.62
CA TYR A 49 -9.20 5.14 -10.12
C TYR A 49 -8.26 5.49 -8.96
N CYS A 50 -7.96 4.53 -8.09
CA CYS A 50 -7.02 4.73 -6.98
C CYS A 50 -5.56 4.86 -7.45
N HIS A 51 -5.22 4.32 -8.63
CA HIS A 51 -3.87 4.39 -9.20
C HIS A 51 -3.68 5.49 -10.24
N ASP A 52 -4.68 6.35 -10.47
CA ASP A 52 -4.53 7.49 -11.38
C ASP A 52 -3.63 8.57 -10.74
N GLU A 53 -2.37 8.54 -11.09
CA GLU A 53 -1.34 9.49 -10.61
C GLU A 53 -1.66 10.95 -10.97
N ASN A 54 -2.58 11.19 -11.93
CA ASN A 54 -3.03 12.53 -12.30
C ASN A 54 -4.01 13.13 -11.30
N LEU A 55 -4.63 12.31 -10.45
CA LEU A 55 -5.56 12.74 -9.42
C LEU A 55 -4.82 13.14 -8.14
N TYR A 56 -3.95 14.16 -8.26
CA TYR A 56 -3.28 14.77 -7.14
C TYR A 56 -4.17 15.85 -6.51
N GLU A 57 -4.41 15.73 -5.21
CA GLU A 57 -5.16 16.73 -4.46
C GLU A 57 -4.27 17.37 -3.40
N LYS A 58 -4.27 18.70 -3.35
CA LYS A 58 -3.58 19.47 -2.31
C LYS A 58 -4.54 20.41 -1.63
N ARG A 59 -4.66 20.27 -0.34
CA ARG A 59 -5.35 21.20 0.58
C ARG A 59 -4.31 21.76 1.54
N LYS A 60 -4.66 22.74 2.35
CA LYS A 60 -3.72 23.46 3.22
C LYS A 60 -2.85 22.51 4.06
N ASP A 61 -3.46 21.52 4.71
CA ASP A 61 -2.82 20.62 5.66
C ASP A 61 -2.94 19.13 5.28
N LEU A 62 -3.36 18.85 4.04
CA LEU A 62 -3.56 17.51 3.50
C LEU A 62 -3.14 17.47 2.03
N ILE A 63 -2.32 16.48 1.69
CA ILE A 63 -1.98 16.12 0.32
C ILE A 63 -2.40 14.66 0.10
N ILE A 64 -3.09 14.38 -0.99
CA ILE A 64 -3.51 13.03 -1.36
C ILE A 64 -2.75 12.63 -2.61
N THR A 65 -1.99 11.54 -2.52
CA THR A 65 -1.29 10.92 -3.65
C THR A 65 -1.87 9.54 -3.92
N ARG A 66 -1.83 9.10 -5.18
CA ARG A 66 -2.38 7.81 -5.61
C ARG A 66 -1.33 6.97 -6.31
N GLY A 67 -1.43 5.66 -6.20
CA GLY A 67 -0.53 4.72 -6.86
C GLY A 67 0.93 4.82 -6.41
N MET A 68 1.20 5.32 -5.20
CA MET A 68 2.57 5.53 -4.72
C MET A 68 3.32 4.22 -4.60
N LYS A 69 4.39 4.06 -5.37
CA LYS A 69 5.26 2.89 -5.29
C LYS A 69 6.05 2.90 -3.98
N VAL A 70 6.11 1.76 -3.33
CA VAL A 70 6.83 1.57 -2.06
C VAL A 70 7.62 0.28 -2.10
N PHE A 71 8.73 0.25 -1.38
CA PHE A 71 9.54 -0.95 -1.19
C PHE A 71 10.27 -0.90 0.15
N SER A 72 10.73 -2.06 0.59
CA SER A 72 11.61 -2.18 1.75
C SER A 72 12.66 -3.26 1.53
N ARG A 73 13.93 -2.88 1.45
CA ARG A 73 15.06 -3.81 1.37
C ARG A 73 15.16 -4.67 2.62
N LYS A 74 14.79 -4.12 3.76
CA LYS A 74 14.79 -4.82 5.04
C LYS A 74 13.75 -5.93 5.11
N LEU A 75 12.57 -5.70 4.54
CA LEU A 75 11.47 -6.67 4.50
C LEU A 75 11.50 -7.54 3.24
N GLY A 76 12.23 -7.15 2.19
CA GLY A 76 12.25 -7.84 0.90
C GLY A 76 10.90 -7.74 0.17
N VAL A 77 10.27 -6.58 0.20
CA VAL A 77 8.95 -6.37 -0.41
C VAL A 77 8.88 -5.14 -1.29
N THR A 78 8.02 -5.18 -2.30
CA THR A 78 7.70 -4.06 -3.18
C THR A 78 6.22 -4.06 -3.54
N GLY A 79 5.67 -2.89 -3.86
CA GLY A 79 4.28 -2.75 -4.27
C GLY A 79 3.87 -1.30 -4.44
N ALA A 80 2.58 -1.04 -4.43
CA ALA A 80 2.02 0.30 -4.45
C ALA A 80 0.95 0.45 -3.35
N CYS A 81 0.86 1.66 -2.83
CA CYS A 81 -0.27 2.08 -2.01
C CYS A 81 -1.35 2.65 -2.91
N ASP A 82 -2.60 2.25 -2.74
CA ASP A 82 -3.73 2.79 -3.49
C ASP A 82 -3.79 4.32 -3.31
N VAL A 83 -3.76 4.74 -2.06
CA VAL A 83 -3.75 6.15 -1.68
C VAL A 83 -2.80 6.34 -0.50
N VAL A 84 -2.05 7.45 -0.51
CA VAL A 84 -1.30 7.92 0.64
C VAL A 84 -1.75 9.35 0.94
N GLU A 85 -2.27 9.56 2.12
CA GLU A 85 -2.57 10.87 2.67
C GLU A 85 -1.34 11.39 3.42
N LEU A 86 -0.92 12.59 3.07
CA LEU A 86 0.16 13.29 3.77
C LEU A 86 -0.47 14.38 4.62
N HIS A 87 -0.48 14.17 5.93
CA HIS A 87 -1.02 15.11 6.90
C HIS A 87 0.10 16.02 7.41
N ARG A 88 -0.15 17.33 7.46
CA ARG A 88 0.83 18.27 8.02
C ARG A 88 1.07 17.94 9.49
N SER A 89 2.33 17.77 9.88
CA SER A 89 2.71 17.37 11.23
C SER A 89 4.06 17.98 11.60
N ILE A 90 4.24 18.34 12.86
CA ILE A 90 5.51 18.87 13.38
C ILE A 90 6.59 17.76 13.38
N ASP A 91 6.18 16.52 13.68
CA ASP A 91 7.06 15.34 13.78
C ASP A 91 7.13 14.55 12.47
N GLY A 92 6.64 15.13 11.37
CA GLY A 92 6.62 14.49 10.07
C GLY A 92 7.96 14.54 9.34
N ALA A 93 8.01 13.89 8.18
CA ALA A 93 9.14 13.96 7.26
C ALA A 93 9.04 15.17 6.32
N VAL A 94 10.21 15.67 5.91
CA VAL A 94 10.29 16.66 4.84
C VAL A 94 10.16 15.96 3.50
N ILE A 95 9.17 16.36 2.70
CA ILE A 95 8.90 15.78 1.39
C ILE A 95 9.38 16.73 0.30
N ALA A 96 10.09 16.18 -0.68
CA ALA A 96 10.61 16.97 -1.80
C ALA A 96 9.48 17.73 -2.53
N GLY A 97 9.68 19.02 -2.76
CA GLY A 97 8.71 19.89 -3.42
C GLY A 97 7.55 20.34 -2.54
N GLN A 98 7.53 19.99 -1.23
CA GLN A 98 6.52 20.46 -0.29
C GLN A 98 7.14 21.27 0.84
N THR A 99 6.44 22.32 1.29
CA THR A 99 6.87 23.12 2.42
C THR A 99 6.37 22.53 3.73
N GLY A 100 7.25 22.45 4.74
CA GLY A 100 6.93 21.91 6.07
C GLY A 100 7.16 20.39 6.16
N ALA A 101 6.75 19.84 7.30
CA ALA A 101 6.85 18.41 7.56
C ALA A 101 5.48 17.73 7.46
N TRP A 102 5.48 16.48 7.02
CA TRP A 102 4.29 15.73 6.65
C TRP A 102 4.37 14.30 7.18
N GLN A 103 3.28 13.81 7.70
CA GLN A 103 3.14 12.43 8.15
C GLN A 103 2.36 11.63 7.11
N PRO A 104 2.98 10.62 6.47
CA PRO A 104 2.28 9.78 5.52
C PRO A 104 1.34 8.80 6.24
N CYS A 105 0.16 8.62 5.68
CA CYS A 105 -0.85 7.67 6.13
C CYS A 105 -1.35 6.87 4.92
N PRO A 106 -1.00 5.58 4.79
CA PRO A 106 -1.52 4.76 3.71
C PRO A 106 -3.00 4.46 3.94
N VAL A 107 -3.78 4.55 2.87
CA VAL A 107 -5.22 4.26 2.85
C VAL A 107 -5.48 3.22 1.78
N GLU A 108 -6.08 2.11 2.15
CA GLU A 108 -6.45 1.02 1.26
C GLU A 108 -7.96 1.03 1.03
N TYR A 109 -8.37 1.08 -0.23
CA TYR A 109 -9.78 0.99 -0.61
C TYR A 109 -10.16 -0.46 -0.91
N LYS A 110 -11.20 -0.94 -0.25
CA LYS A 110 -11.73 -2.29 -0.47
C LYS A 110 -13.21 -2.22 -0.80
N LYS A 111 -13.64 -2.96 -1.82
CA LYS A 111 -15.05 -3.15 -2.13
C LYS A 111 -15.64 -4.20 -1.19
N GLY A 112 -16.72 -3.86 -0.48
CA GLY A 112 -17.49 -4.79 0.34
C GLY A 112 -17.36 -4.57 1.84
N LYS A 113 -17.86 -5.53 2.61
CA LYS A 113 -17.82 -5.46 4.08
C LYS A 113 -16.43 -5.84 4.61
N CYS A 114 -16.08 -5.26 5.75
CA CYS A 114 -14.86 -5.62 6.48
C CYS A 114 -14.80 -7.14 6.71
N LYS A 115 -13.72 -7.78 6.29
CA LYS A 115 -13.53 -9.22 6.47
C LYS A 115 -13.10 -9.51 7.91
N SER A 116 -13.45 -10.69 8.40
CA SER A 116 -13.02 -11.16 9.72
C SER A 116 -11.55 -11.56 9.81
N ILE A 117 -10.87 -11.66 8.66
CA ILE A 117 -9.45 -12.02 8.57
C ILE A 117 -8.57 -10.76 8.47
N ASP A 118 -7.38 -10.83 9.05
CA ASP A 118 -6.43 -9.70 9.09
C ASP A 118 -5.63 -9.47 7.79
N ALA A 119 -6.00 -10.15 6.71
CA ALA A 119 -5.26 -10.10 5.43
C ALA A 119 -5.08 -8.67 4.90
N ASP A 120 -6.14 -7.87 4.90
CA ASP A 120 -6.11 -6.47 4.45
C ASP A 120 -5.33 -5.58 5.43
N ARG A 121 -5.44 -5.84 6.74
CA ARG A 121 -4.69 -5.12 7.77
C ARG A 121 -3.19 -5.39 7.69
N LEU A 122 -2.79 -6.63 7.42
CA LEU A 122 -1.39 -7.01 7.27
C LEU A 122 -0.77 -6.37 6.03
N GLN A 123 -1.48 -6.31 4.92
CA GLN A 123 -1.04 -5.60 3.72
C GLN A 123 -0.82 -4.12 4.04
N LEU A 124 -1.80 -3.47 4.66
CA LEU A 124 -1.75 -2.06 5.00
C LEU A 124 -0.64 -1.75 6.03
N CYS A 125 -0.44 -2.63 7.01
CA CYS A 125 0.67 -2.54 7.96
C CYS A 125 2.02 -2.60 7.24
N CYS A 126 2.18 -3.50 6.28
CA CYS A 126 3.41 -3.61 5.50
C CYS A 126 3.65 -2.38 4.61
N GLN A 127 2.60 -1.79 4.03
CA GLN A 127 2.68 -0.51 3.32
C GLN A 127 3.18 0.61 4.26
N ALA A 128 2.63 0.69 5.48
CA ALA A 128 3.06 1.65 6.50
C ALA A 128 4.54 1.46 6.86
N MET A 129 4.98 0.22 7.09
CA MET A 129 6.39 -0.08 7.39
C MET A 129 7.33 0.31 6.24
N CYS A 130 6.91 0.18 4.98
CA CYS A 130 7.67 0.65 3.83
C CYS A 130 7.77 2.19 3.83
N LEU A 131 6.68 2.89 4.12
CA LEU A 131 6.67 4.36 4.21
C LEU A 131 7.51 4.88 5.37
N GLU A 132 7.48 4.22 6.54
CA GLU A 132 8.34 4.54 7.68
C GLU A 132 9.83 4.42 7.32
N ALA A 133 10.20 3.36 6.62
CA ALA A 133 11.59 3.13 6.23
C ALA A 133 12.14 4.25 5.33
N VAL A 134 11.29 4.88 4.51
CA VAL A 134 11.66 5.99 3.62
C VAL A 134 11.59 7.34 4.33
N SER A 135 10.58 7.53 5.18
CA SER A 135 10.32 8.84 5.81
C SER A 135 11.07 9.04 7.13
N TYR A 136 11.65 7.98 7.70
CA TYR A 136 12.27 7.98 9.03
C TYR A 136 11.33 8.46 10.15
N THR A 137 10.02 8.31 9.96
CA THR A 137 8.97 8.68 10.93
C THR A 137 8.21 7.44 11.37
N HIS A 138 7.74 7.43 12.63
CA HIS A 138 6.82 6.39 13.10
C HIS A 138 5.39 6.77 12.70
N LEU A 139 4.72 5.86 12.02
CA LEU A 139 3.34 6.05 11.60
C LEU A 139 2.38 5.48 12.65
N THR A 140 1.26 6.17 12.85
CA THR A 140 0.12 5.59 13.55
C THR A 140 -0.50 4.50 12.69
N LEU A 141 -1.18 3.53 13.31
CA LEU A 141 -1.84 2.44 12.58
C LEU A 141 -2.75 2.99 11.49
N PRO A 142 -2.57 2.53 10.25
CA PRO A 142 -3.34 3.02 9.12
C PRO A 142 -4.83 2.61 9.21
N THR A 143 -5.68 3.44 8.64
CA THR A 143 -7.14 3.21 8.60
C THR A 143 -7.53 2.46 7.34
N ILE A 144 -8.33 1.41 7.49
CA ILE A 144 -8.98 0.72 6.38
C ILE A 144 -10.31 1.39 6.12
N CYS A 145 -10.47 1.98 4.95
CA CYS A 145 -11.75 2.51 4.48
C CYS A 145 -12.49 1.44 3.65
N SER A 146 -13.70 1.14 4.02
CA SER A 146 -14.62 0.24 3.30
C SER A 146 -15.77 1.04 2.68
#